data_428170f164c34b331543cf8966e703fb
#
_entry.id   428170f164c34b331543cf8966e703fb
#
_cell.length_a   1.000
_cell.length_b   1.000
_cell.length_c   1.000
_cell.angle_alpha   90.00
_cell.angle_beta   90.00
_cell.angle_gamma   90.00
#
_symmetry.space_group_name_H-M   'P 1'
#
loop_
_entity.id
_entity.type
_entity.pdbx_description
1 polymer ?
#
loop_
_entity_poly.entity_id
_entity_poly.type
_entity_poly.pdbx_seq_one_letter_code
_entity_poly.pdbx_strand_id
1 'polypeptide(L)'
;MIPVVDAHQQESIEAVKNLILNEVNVKELKFVGLEKFWREEGGSLAYGSQRLLEIARALASDPKLIILDEPAGGMNDQETEDLMRVIDAIRNRGITVLLIEHDMRLVMQICEKLVVLEHGTLIAEGTPAEVQKDPAVIEAYLGSDDDEEY
;
A
#
# COMPACT_ATOMS: atom_id res chain seq x y z
N MET A 1 33.23 30.90 3.90
CA MET A 1 32.93 31.06 5.33
C MET A 1 31.54 30.42 5.56
N ILE A 2 31.50 29.25 6.19
CA ILE A 2 30.21 28.59 6.51
C ILE A 2 29.66 29.30 7.74
N PRO A 3 28.43 29.85 7.73
CA PRO A 3 27.86 30.47 8.89
C PRO A 3 27.72 29.42 10.02
N VAL A 4 28.35 29.68 11.15
CA VAL A 4 28.19 28.89 12.37
C VAL A 4 26.81 29.20 12.91
N VAL A 5 25.89 28.26 12.80
CA VAL A 5 24.56 28.34 13.42
C VAL A 5 24.76 28.19 14.91
N ASP A 6 24.33 29.19 15.73
CA ASP A 6 24.43 29.08 17.16
C ASP A 6 23.46 28.04 17.75
N ALA A 7 23.69 27.64 19.00
CA ALA A 7 22.89 26.57 19.65
C ALA A 7 21.38 26.89 19.69
N HIS A 8 21.03 28.18 19.89
CA HIS A 8 19.64 28.65 19.93
C HIS A 8 18.95 28.55 18.55
N GLN A 9 19.70 28.84 17.46
CA GLN A 9 19.21 28.67 16.09
C GLN A 9 19.05 27.20 15.75
N GLN A 10 19.93 26.34 16.24
CA GLN A 10 19.88 24.90 16.06
C GLN A 10 18.66 24.27 16.74
N GLU A 11 18.35 24.65 17.98
CA GLU A 11 17.13 24.23 18.70
C GLU A 11 15.85 24.70 17.99
N SER A 12 15.83 25.93 17.48
CA SER A 12 14.68 26.46 16.75
C SER A 12 14.46 25.75 15.42
N ILE A 13 15.53 25.41 14.69
CA ILE A 13 15.47 24.65 13.43
C ILE A 13 14.96 23.23 13.71
N GLU A 14 15.44 22.58 14.76
CA GLU A 14 15.03 21.24 15.13
C GLU A 14 13.55 21.20 15.59
N ALA A 15 13.11 22.20 16.35
CA ALA A 15 11.71 22.35 16.76
C ALA A 15 10.77 22.54 15.54
N VAL A 16 11.17 23.36 14.55
CA VAL A 16 10.41 23.56 13.31
C VAL A 16 10.40 22.28 12.46
N LYS A 17 11.53 21.58 12.33
CA LYS A 17 11.57 20.28 11.66
C LYS A 17 10.63 19.26 12.29
N ASN A 18 10.67 19.15 13.63
CA ASN A 18 9.82 18.23 14.38
C ASN A 18 8.33 18.58 14.24
N LEU A 19 7.99 19.88 14.23
CA LEU A 19 6.63 20.35 13.99
C LEU A 19 6.14 19.96 12.60
N ILE A 20 6.94 20.23 11.56
CA ILE A 20 6.61 19.88 10.16
C ILE A 20 6.49 18.36 10.00
N LEU A 21 7.44 17.58 10.53
CA LEU A 21 7.41 16.13 10.47
C LEU A 21 6.18 15.56 11.19
N ASN A 22 5.81 16.12 12.34
CA ASN A 22 4.61 15.69 13.07
C ASN A 22 3.32 16.03 12.31
N GLU A 23 3.22 17.21 11.70
CA GLU A 23 2.05 17.58 10.89
C GLU A 23 1.90 16.69 9.65
N VAL A 24 3.00 16.40 8.94
CA VAL A 24 3.00 15.48 7.78
C VAL A 24 2.61 14.08 8.22
N ASN A 25 3.18 13.57 9.29
CA ASN A 25 2.89 12.23 9.80
C ASN A 25 1.43 12.10 10.25
N VAL A 26 0.89 13.09 10.98
CA VAL A 26 -0.51 13.09 11.41
C VAL A 26 -1.46 13.15 10.22
N LYS A 27 -1.14 13.94 9.19
CA LYS A 27 -1.92 14.01 7.94
C LYS A 27 -2.02 12.64 7.26
N GLU A 28 -0.90 11.94 7.10
CA GLU A 28 -0.90 10.64 6.44
C GLU A 28 -1.48 9.53 7.34
N LEU A 29 -1.31 9.61 8.66
CA LEU A 29 -2.02 8.72 9.59
C LEU A 29 -3.53 8.90 9.51
N LYS A 30 -4.02 10.15 9.43
CA LYS A 30 -5.44 10.43 9.21
C LYS A 30 -5.94 9.88 7.87
N PHE A 31 -5.12 10.01 6.82
CA PHE A 31 -5.47 9.52 5.50
C PHE A 31 -5.71 8.00 5.48
N VAL A 32 -4.90 7.23 6.21
CA VAL A 32 -5.08 5.78 6.33
C VAL A 32 -6.00 5.35 7.50
N GLY A 33 -6.63 6.30 8.20
CA GLY A 33 -7.56 6.03 9.30
C GLY A 33 -6.91 5.67 10.64
N LEU A 34 -5.63 6.02 10.83
CA LEU A 34 -4.86 5.69 12.02
C LEU A 34 -4.61 6.90 12.94
N GLU A 35 -5.30 8.02 12.76
CA GLU A 35 -5.06 9.26 13.52
C GLU A 35 -5.18 9.10 15.04
N LYS A 36 -6.05 8.20 15.51
CA LYS A 36 -6.23 7.95 16.95
C LYS A 36 -5.02 7.26 17.61
N PHE A 37 -4.17 6.62 16.81
CA PHE A 37 -3.01 5.86 17.27
C PHE A 37 -1.68 6.64 17.18
N TRP A 38 -1.70 7.94 16.90
CA TRP A 38 -0.52 8.75 16.64
C TRP A 38 0.53 8.78 17.76
N ARG A 39 0.14 8.40 19.00
CA ARG A 39 1.03 8.29 20.18
C ARG A 39 1.41 6.87 20.53
N GLU A 40 0.88 5.90 19.83
CA GLU A 40 1.16 4.49 20.12
C GLU A 40 2.41 4.01 19.38
N GLU A 41 3.07 3.03 19.98
CA GLU A 41 4.17 2.36 19.28
C GLU A 41 3.62 1.53 18.14
N GLY A 42 4.18 1.68 16.93
CA GLY A 42 3.68 0.99 15.74
C GLY A 42 3.63 -0.54 15.89
N GLY A 43 4.56 -1.12 16.66
CA GLY A 43 4.61 -2.56 16.94
C GLY A 43 3.49 -3.07 17.85
N SER A 44 2.78 -2.19 18.57
CA SER A 44 1.63 -2.56 19.41
C SER A 44 0.31 -2.60 18.66
N LEU A 45 0.27 -2.11 17.42
CA LEU A 45 -0.94 -2.07 16.60
C LEU A 45 -1.32 -3.48 16.10
N ALA A 46 -2.61 -3.69 15.82
CA ALA A 46 -3.08 -4.87 15.12
C ALA A 46 -2.41 -4.97 13.72
N TYR A 47 -2.25 -6.18 13.22
CA TYR A 47 -1.48 -6.46 12.00
C TYR A 47 -1.92 -5.60 10.80
N GLY A 48 -3.22 -5.54 10.49
CA GLY A 48 -3.73 -4.70 9.42
C GLY A 48 -3.42 -3.21 9.61
N SER A 49 -3.47 -2.71 10.86
CA SER A 49 -3.07 -1.33 11.17
C SER A 49 -1.57 -1.09 10.99
N GLN A 50 -0.72 -2.09 11.25
CA GLN A 50 0.72 -1.99 10.98
C GLN A 50 0.98 -1.83 9.47
N ARG A 51 0.28 -2.58 8.61
CA ARG A 51 0.38 -2.45 7.15
C ARG A 51 -0.07 -1.06 6.66
N LEU A 52 -1.17 -0.55 7.20
CA LEU A 52 -1.62 0.82 6.89
C LEU A 52 -0.62 1.87 7.38
N LEU A 53 0.05 1.64 8.52
CA LEU A 53 1.12 2.51 9.01
C LEU A 53 2.33 2.52 8.07
N GLU A 54 2.72 1.39 7.51
CA GLU A 54 3.80 1.29 6.50
C GLU A 54 3.47 2.13 5.26
N ILE A 55 2.22 2.06 4.79
CA ILE A 55 1.72 2.88 3.68
C ILE A 55 1.76 4.37 4.04
N ALA A 56 1.29 4.77 5.23
CA ALA A 56 1.33 6.16 5.68
C ALA A 56 2.77 6.70 5.72
N ARG A 57 3.74 5.90 6.18
CA ARG A 57 5.15 6.26 6.18
C ARG A 57 5.70 6.47 4.77
N ALA A 58 5.34 5.61 3.83
CA ALA A 58 5.73 5.77 2.43
C ALA A 58 5.13 7.05 1.83
N LEU A 59 3.86 7.34 2.10
CA LEU A 59 3.17 8.54 1.62
C LEU A 59 3.75 9.84 2.19
N ALA A 60 4.34 9.82 3.39
CA ALA A 60 4.98 10.98 4.01
C ALA A 60 6.18 11.52 3.22
N SER A 61 6.75 10.75 2.29
CA SER A 61 7.81 11.19 1.38
C SER A 61 7.30 11.88 0.10
N ASP A 62 5.98 12.08 -0.03
CA ASP A 62 5.31 12.65 -1.21
C ASP A 62 5.72 11.94 -2.52
N PRO A 63 5.52 10.62 -2.61
CA PRO A 63 5.98 9.82 -3.74
C PRO A 63 5.09 10.03 -4.97
N LYS A 64 5.66 9.84 -6.17
CA LYS A 64 4.91 9.73 -7.43
C LYS A 64 4.50 8.29 -7.75
N LEU A 65 5.21 7.34 -7.18
CA LEU A 65 4.99 5.89 -7.31
C LEU A 65 5.15 5.24 -5.95
N ILE A 66 4.22 4.38 -5.59
CA ILE A 66 4.34 3.48 -4.43
C ILE A 66 4.28 2.03 -4.92
N ILE A 67 5.13 1.19 -4.35
CA ILE A 67 5.14 -0.25 -4.62
C ILE A 67 4.65 -0.96 -3.35
N LEU A 68 3.61 -1.75 -3.50
CA LEU A 68 3.01 -2.54 -2.43
C LEU A 68 3.22 -4.02 -2.76
N ASP A 69 3.97 -4.71 -1.93
CA ASP A 69 4.30 -6.13 -2.09
C ASP A 69 3.50 -6.94 -1.06
N GLU A 70 2.55 -7.73 -1.55
CA GLU A 70 1.60 -8.54 -0.77
C GLU A 70 0.98 -7.79 0.43
N PRO A 71 0.43 -6.58 0.21
CA PRO A 71 -0.04 -5.76 1.33
C PRO A 71 -1.24 -6.35 2.07
N ALA A 72 -2.03 -7.22 1.42
CA ALA A 72 -3.19 -7.88 2.02
C ALA A 72 -2.84 -9.17 2.77
N GLY A 73 -1.59 -9.65 2.67
CA GLY A 73 -1.17 -10.90 3.31
C GLY A 73 -1.45 -10.93 4.81
N GLY A 74 -2.24 -11.91 5.28
CA GLY A 74 -2.59 -12.08 6.69
C GLY A 74 -3.71 -11.15 7.21
N MET A 75 -4.33 -10.34 6.34
CA MET A 75 -5.51 -9.54 6.66
C MET A 75 -6.79 -10.37 6.58
N ASN A 76 -7.78 -10.01 7.41
CA ASN A 76 -9.15 -10.51 7.25
C ASN A 76 -9.90 -9.72 6.15
N ASP A 77 -11.10 -10.17 5.77
CA ASP A 77 -11.87 -9.56 4.69
C ASP A 77 -12.13 -8.07 4.91
N GLN A 78 -12.45 -7.65 6.15
CA GLN A 78 -12.70 -6.24 6.47
C GLN A 78 -11.44 -5.39 6.35
N GLU A 79 -10.29 -5.89 6.82
CA GLU A 79 -9.00 -5.21 6.71
C GLU A 79 -8.56 -5.09 5.24
N THR A 80 -8.84 -6.13 4.43
CA THR A 80 -8.58 -6.11 2.99
C THR A 80 -9.44 -5.08 2.28
N GLU A 81 -10.73 -4.96 2.63
CA GLU A 81 -11.59 -3.90 2.09
C GLU A 81 -11.11 -2.50 2.48
N ASP A 82 -10.66 -2.30 3.71
CA ASP A 82 -10.13 -1.02 4.18
C ASP A 82 -8.83 -0.67 3.43
N LEU A 83 -7.95 -1.66 3.20
CA LEU A 83 -6.76 -1.52 2.37
C LEU A 83 -7.11 -1.11 0.93
N MET A 84 -8.10 -1.76 0.31
CA MET A 84 -8.54 -1.42 -1.06
C MET A 84 -9.00 0.03 -1.15
N ARG A 85 -9.77 0.52 -0.16
CA ARG A 85 -10.21 1.93 -0.10
C ARG A 85 -9.02 2.88 0.01
N VAL A 86 -8.00 2.53 0.80
CA VAL A 86 -6.77 3.32 0.92
C VAL A 86 -6.01 3.35 -0.40
N ILE A 87 -5.85 2.22 -1.10
CA ILE A 87 -5.18 2.15 -2.41
C ILE A 87 -5.91 3.02 -3.44
N ASP A 88 -7.23 2.94 -3.49
CA ASP A 88 -8.04 3.78 -4.40
C ASP A 88 -7.90 5.27 -4.07
N ALA A 89 -7.90 5.63 -2.79
CA ALA A 89 -7.66 7.01 -2.36
C ALA A 89 -6.25 7.51 -2.71
N ILE A 90 -5.22 6.66 -2.67
CA ILE A 90 -3.85 6.98 -3.12
C ILE A 90 -3.85 7.29 -4.62
N ARG A 91 -4.50 6.47 -5.43
CA ARG A 91 -4.64 6.71 -6.88
C ARG A 91 -5.35 8.03 -7.16
N ASN A 92 -6.41 8.34 -6.42
CA ASN A 92 -7.14 9.60 -6.54
C ASN A 92 -6.31 10.84 -6.16
N ARG A 93 -5.19 10.67 -5.43
CA ARG A 93 -4.17 11.72 -5.24
C ARG A 93 -3.23 11.87 -6.43
N GLY A 94 -3.35 11.06 -7.48
CA GLY A 94 -2.47 11.06 -8.65
C GLY A 94 -1.16 10.30 -8.44
N ILE A 95 -1.07 9.47 -7.42
CA ILE A 95 0.09 8.62 -7.14
C ILE A 95 -0.09 7.30 -7.88
N THR A 96 0.89 6.89 -8.65
CA THR A 96 0.89 5.56 -9.30
C THR A 96 1.10 4.48 -8.25
N VAL A 97 0.29 3.43 -8.30
CA VAL A 97 0.43 2.27 -7.42
C VAL A 97 0.82 1.05 -8.26
N LEU A 98 1.96 0.45 -7.93
CA LEU A 98 2.34 -0.88 -8.39
C LEU A 98 2.01 -1.87 -7.27
N LEU A 99 1.07 -2.76 -7.53
CA LEU A 99 0.63 -3.78 -6.60
C LEU A 99 1.15 -5.15 -7.03
N ILE A 100 1.80 -5.86 -6.13
CA ILE A 100 2.22 -7.25 -6.31
C ILE A 100 1.34 -8.07 -5.37
N GLU A 101 0.51 -8.92 -5.92
CA GLU A 101 -0.46 -9.73 -5.17
C GLU A 101 -0.77 -11.04 -5.89
N HIS A 102 -1.20 -12.01 -5.11
CA HIS A 102 -1.68 -13.30 -5.60
C HIS A 102 -3.18 -13.52 -5.32
N ASP A 103 -3.84 -12.62 -4.57
CA ASP A 103 -5.30 -12.64 -4.39
C ASP A 103 -5.98 -12.07 -5.65
N MET A 104 -6.48 -12.97 -6.48
CA MET A 104 -7.14 -12.63 -7.73
C MET A 104 -8.39 -11.77 -7.53
N ARG A 105 -9.13 -11.94 -6.41
CA ARG A 105 -10.31 -11.12 -6.13
C ARG A 105 -9.91 -9.66 -5.91
N LEU A 106 -8.86 -9.45 -5.14
CA LEU A 106 -8.35 -8.11 -4.84
C LEU A 106 -7.86 -7.42 -6.12
N VAL A 107 -6.96 -8.04 -6.87
CA VAL A 107 -6.38 -7.42 -8.08
C VAL A 107 -7.42 -7.15 -9.16
N MET A 108 -8.40 -8.04 -9.33
CA MET A 108 -9.50 -7.84 -10.30
C MET A 108 -10.40 -6.67 -9.93
N GLN A 109 -10.53 -6.33 -8.65
CA GLN A 109 -11.39 -5.23 -8.20
C GLN A 109 -10.72 -3.87 -8.28
N ILE A 110 -9.41 -3.78 -8.00
CA ILE A 110 -8.77 -2.46 -7.83
C ILE A 110 -7.76 -2.11 -8.92
N CYS A 111 -7.24 -3.07 -9.68
CA CYS A 111 -6.26 -2.78 -10.72
C CYS A 111 -6.93 -2.34 -12.03
N GLU A 112 -6.31 -1.38 -12.71
CA GLU A 112 -6.71 -0.96 -14.07
C GLU A 112 -6.03 -1.81 -15.13
N LYS A 113 -4.83 -2.29 -14.82
CA LYS A 113 -4.00 -3.12 -15.69
C LYS A 113 -3.32 -4.19 -14.88
N LEU A 114 -3.28 -5.39 -15.43
CA LEU A 114 -2.63 -6.56 -14.86
C LEU A 114 -1.48 -7.02 -15.74
N VAL A 115 -0.44 -7.50 -15.10
CA VAL A 115 0.67 -8.25 -15.68
C VAL A 115 0.75 -9.54 -14.90
N VAL A 116 0.45 -10.67 -15.53
CA VAL A 116 0.40 -11.97 -14.87
C VAL A 116 1.66 -12.75 -15.16
N LEU A 117 2.31 -13.19 -14.09
CA LEU A 117 3.55 -13.96 -14.15
C LEU A 117 3.31 -15.35 -13.57
N GLU A 118 3.79 -16.37 -14.26
CA GLU A 118 3.89 -17.74 -13.76
C GLU A 118 5.36 -18.16 -13.76
N HIS A 119 5.90 -18.55 -12.60
CA HIS A 119 7.32 -18.92 -12.43
C HIS A 119 8.29 -17.87 -13.03
N GLY A 120 7.96 -16.59 -12.92
CA GLY A 120 8.76 -15.49 -13.46
C GLY A 120 8.60 -15.24 -14.96
N THR A 121 7.72 -15.99 -15.65
CA THR A 121 7.42 -15.82 -17.07
C THR A 121 6.10 -15.07 -17.25
N LEU A 122 6.08 -14.07 -18.13
CA LEU A 122 4.87 -13.36 -18.49
C LEU A 122 3.92 -14.30 -19.25
N ILE A 123 2.72 -14.50 -18.71
CA ILE A 123 1.67 -15.33 -19.33
C ILE A 123 0.49 -14.53 -19.85
N ALA A 124 0.19 -13.36 -19.24
CA ALA A 124 -0.87 -12.47 -19.72
C ALA A 124 -0.61 -11.01 -19.32
N GLU A 125 -1.16 -10.08 -20.11
CA GLU A 125 -1.15 -8.65 -19.82
C GLU A 125 -2.43 -8.03 -20.38
N GLY A 126 -3.12 -7.20 -19.59
CA GLY A 126 -4.34 -6.53 -20.03
C GLY A 126 -5.15 -5.95 -18.88
N THR A 127 -6.38 -5.56 -19.18
CA THR A 127 -7.37 -5.19 -18.17
C THR A 127 -7.83 -6.42 -17.38
N PRO A 128 -8.39 -6.26 -16.16
CA PRO A 128 -8.96 -7.38 -15.41
C PRO A 128 -9.97 -8.20 -16.24
N ALA A 129 -10.81 -7.53 -17.04
CA ALA A 129 -11.82 -8.19 -17.88
C ALA A 129 -11.24 -9.02 -19.02
N GLU A 130 -10.05 -8.69 -19.50
CA GLU A 130 -9.32 -9.45 -20.53
C GLU A 130 -8.57 -10.61 -19.88
N VAL A 131 -7.82 -10.35 -18.82
CA VAL A 131 -6.96 -11.30 -18.13
C VAL A 131 -7.76 -12.47 -17.52
N GLN A 132 -8.92 -12.22 -16.93
CA GLN A 132 -9.75 -13.28 -16.34
C GLN A 132 -10.32 -14.27 -17.36
N LYS A 133 -10.26 -13.97 -18.67
CA LYS A 133 -10.72 -14.83 -19.76
C LYS A 133 -9.57 -15.54 -20.48
N ASP A 134 -8.34 -15.20 -20.12
CA ASP A 134 -7.17 -15.80 -20.74
C ASP A 134 -7.03 -17.26 -20.29
N PRO A 135 -6.97 -18.23 -21.21
CA PRO A 135 -6.86 -19.63 -20.86
C PRO A 135 -5.62 -19.96 -20.01
N ALA A 136 -4.48 -19.28 -20.24
CA ALA A 136 -3.27 -19.49 -19.46
C ALA A 136 -3.43 -19.02 -18.01
N VAL A 137 -4.18 -17.93 -17.78
CA VAL A 137 -4.47 -17.43 -16.44
C VAL A 137 -5.48 -18.34 -15.73
N ILE A 138 -6.49 -18.82 -16.45
CA ILE A 138 -7.47 -19.76 -15.90
C ILE A 138 -6.76 -21.05 -15.45
N GLU A 139 -5.88 -21.58 -16.27
CA GLU A 139 -5.13 -22.79 -15.94
C GLU A 139 -4.18 -22.58 -14.75
N ALA A 140 -3.48 -21.44 -14.68
CA ALA A 140 -2.47 -21.17 -13.67
C ALA A 140 -3.05 -20.72 -12.29
N TYR A 141 -4.15 -19.98 -12.28
CA TYR A 141 -4.63 -19.27 -11.08
C TYR A 141 -6.11 -19.46 -10.76
N LEU A 142 -6.94 -19.71 -11.77
CA LEU A 142 -8.39 -19.87 -11.59
C LEU A 142 -8.81 -21.33 -11.70
N GLY A 143 -7.82 -22.22 -11.85
CA GLY A 143 -7.87 -23.65 -12.04
C GLY A 143 -9.22 -24.32 -11.81
N SER A 144 -9.48 -25.40 -12.45
CA SER A 144 -10.73 -26.14 -12.35
C SER A 144 -11.14 -26.34 -10.89
N ASP A 145 -12.34 -25.85 -10.51
CA ASP A 145 -13.06 -26.16 -9.26
C ASP A 145 -13.31 -27.68 -9.06
N ASP A 146 -12.57 -28.54 -9.78
CA ASP A 146 -12.78 -29.99 -9.84
C ASP A 146 -11.91 -30.78 -8.85
N ASP A 147 -11.08 -30.15 -8.00
CA ASP A 147 -10.19 -30.85 -7.06
C ASP A 147 -10.53 -30.68 -5.56
N GLU A 148 -11.74 -30.23 -5.19
CA GLU A 148 -12.22 -30.34 -3.81
C GLU A 148 -13.31 -31.43 -3.67
N GLU A 149 -12.98 -32.67 -4.02
CA GLU A 149 -13.62 -33.89 -3.50
C GLU A 149 -12.52 -34.82 -3.00
N TYR A 150 -12.13 -34.67 -1.71
CA TYR A 150 -11.79 -35.82 -0.83
C TYR A 150 -11.74 -35.37 0.62
#